data_aac941fe79b460784ad7ac1e3742bb75
#
_entry.id   aac941fe79b460784ad7ac1e3742bb75
#
_cell.length_a   1.000
_cell.length_b   1.000
_cell.length_c   1.000
_cell.angle_alpha   90.00
_cell.angle_beta   90.00
_cell.angle_gamma   90.00
#
_symmetry.space_group_name_H-M   'P 1'
#
loop_
_entity.id
_entity.type
_entity.pdbx_description
1 polymer ?
#
loop_
_entity_poly.entity_id
_entity_poly.type
_entity_poly.pdbx_seq_one_letter_code
_entity_poly.pdbx_strand_id
1 'polypeptide(L)'
;MENEKSTGNKYTVKDAAIIGIFCAVMFVVFMVYSTLTGASLFYSMIFNAAGAALILAPFYVYMCMKVGKHGPALVYNIMWAIIAGLMMGPFMIPWFLGGGIIAELSMCGKNAYHDIKRVSISWVITALVRAAHGMSEIWFFRDAFLATGVSEQQVQVQTQYYTDPKYVLLSLAVTAIPVSYTHLTLPTNISRCRSRWSPYH
;
A
#
# COMPACT_ATOMS: atom_id res chain seq x y z
N MET A 1 -28.96 -26.51 -23.41
CA MET A 1 -28.18 -25.26 -23.46
C MET A 1 -28.53 -24.46 -22.23
N GLU A 2 -27.86 -24.78 -21.14
CA GLU A 2 -28.02 -24.11 -19.87
C GLU A 2 -27.23 -22.79 -19.92
N ASN A 3 -27.95 -21.70 -19.73
CA ASN A 3 -27.38 -20.37 -19.59
C ASN A 3 -26.47 -20.34 -18.35
N GLU A 4 -25.17 -20.51 -18.50
CA GLU A 4 -24.20 -20.13 -17.47
C GLU A 4 -24.37 -18.63 -17.23
N LYS A 5 -25.19 -18.31 -16.23
CA LYS A 5 -25.27 -16.96 -15.69
C LYS A 5 -23.87 -16.57 -15.21
N SER A 6 -23.24 -15.70 -15.98
CA SER A 6 -22.08 -14.92 -15.58
C SER A 6 -22.36 -14.26 -14.22
N THR A 7 -22.08 -14.97 -13.14
CA THR A 7 -22.04 -14.44 -11.77
C THR A 7 -20.76 -13.64 -11.54
N GLY A 8 -20.15 -13.16 -12.63
CA GLY A 8 -18.92 -12.45 -12.63
C GLY A 8 -19.04 -11.04 -12.08
N ASN A 9 -18.25 -10.75 -11.06
CA ASN A 9 -17.77 -9.43 -10.69
C ASN A 9 -18.66 -8.46 -9.91
N LYS A 10 -19.82 -8.87 -9.40
CA LYS A 10 -20.57 -8.01 -8.47
C LYS A 10 -19.98 -8.10 -7.06
N TYR A 11 -19.71 -6.95 -6.47
CA TYR A 11 -19.31 -6.86 -5.06
C TYR A 11 -20.47 -7.32 -4.16
N THR A 12 -20.15 -8.10 -3.15
CA THR A 12 -21.09 -8.48 -2.09
C THR A 12 -20.81 -7.65 -0.84
N VAL A 13 -21.79 -7.58 0.06
CA VAL A 13 -21.61 -6.95 1.38
C VAL A 13 -20.45 -7.61 2.15
N LYS A 14 -20.25 -8.92 1.95
CA LYS A 14 -19.11 -9.65 2.54
C LYS A 14 -17.77 -9.16 2.01
N ASP A 15 -17.66 -8.88 0.70
CA ASP A 15 -16.42 -8.35 0.10
C ASP A 15 -16.10 -6.96 0.67
N ALA A 16 -17.11 -6.09 0.75
CA ALA A 16 -16.95 -4.76 1.33
C ALA A 16 -16.54 -4.82 2.81
N ALA A 17 -17.14 -5.73 3.58
CA ALA A 17 -16.79 -5.93 4.98
C ALA A 17 -15.33 -6.43 5.14
N ILE A 18 -14.89 -7.37 4.30
CA ILE A 18 -13.50 -7.87 4.29
C ILE A 18 -12.55 -6.70 4.03
N ILE A 19 -12.77 -5.92 2.97
CA ILE A 19 -11.91 -4.78 2.64
C ILE A 19 -11.88 -3.78 3.80
N GLY A 20 -13.04 -3.40 4.33
CA GLY A 20 -13.13 -2.43 5.43
C GLY A 20 -12.38 -2.88 6.69
N ILE A 21 -12.56 -4.14 7.10
CA ILE A 21 -11.87 -4.69 8.28
C ILE A 21 -10.36 -4.72 8.07
N PHE A 22 -9.88 -5.21 6.91
CA PHE A 22 -8.45 -5.26 6.64
C PHE A 22 -7.84 -3.86 6.53
N CYS A 23 -8.51 -2.91 5.89
CA CYS A 23 -8.08 -1.52 5.84
C CYS A 23 -7.96 -0.91 7.24
N ALA A 24 -8.94 -1.13 8.12
CA ALA A 24 -8.91 -0.65 9.49
C ALA A 24 -7.76 -1.28 10.31
N VAL A 25 -7.58 -2.59 10.21
CA VAL A 25 -6.48 -3.30 10.89
C VAL A 25 -5.13 -2.78 10.39
N MET A 26 -4.95 -2.67 9.08
CA MET A 26 -3.70 -2.17 8.48
C MET A 26 -3.42 -0.72 8.89
N PHE A 27 -4.45 0.11 9.01
CA PHE A 27 -4.30 1.48 9.52
C PHE A 27 -3.83 1.50 10.97
N VAL A 28 -4.46 0.73 11.85
CA VAL A 28 -4.06 0.66 13.28
C VAL A 28 -2.63 0.16 13.42
N VAL A 29 -2.28 -0.93 12.72
CA VAL A 29 -0.91 -1.48 12.74
C VAL A 29 0.10 -0.45 12.24
N PHE A 30 -0.24 0.27 11.17
CA PHE A 30 0.61 1.35 10.66
C PHE A 30 0.79 2.48 11.68
N MET A 31 -0.28 2.93 12.34
CA MET A 31 -0.20 4.00 13.33
C MET A 31 0.71 3.63 14.49
N VAL A 32 0.56 2.41 15.03
CA VAL A 32 1.43 1.90 16.09
C VAL A 32 2.89 1.87 15.62
N TYR A 33 3.15 1.30 14.44
CA TYR A 33 4.50 1.23 13.90
C TYR A 33 5.10 2.62 13.66
N SER A 34 4.36 3.54 13.05
CA SER A 34 4.84 4.91 12.77
C SER A 34 5.12 5.71 14.04
N THR A 35 4.34 5.52 15.10
CA THR A 35 4.59 6.15 16.40
C THR A 35 5.93 5.68 16.99
N LEU A 36 6.22 4.38 16.91
CA LEU A 36 7.48 3.82 17.39
C LEU A 36 8.69 4.31 16.58
N THR A 37 8.53 4.40 15.26
CA THR A 37 9.62 4.84 14.36
C THR A 37 9.82 6.35 14.34
N GLY A 38 8.82 7.11 14.76
CA GLY A 38 8.86 8.57 14.87
C GLY A 38 9.86 9.11 15.90
N ALA A 39 10.35 8.25 16.81
CA ALA A 39 11.38 8.62 17.78
C ALA A 39 12.74 8.99 17.15
N SER A 40 13.03 8.54 15.93
CA SER A 40 14.22 8.89 15.15
C SER A 40 13.81 9.49 13.79
N LEU A 41 14.20 10.74 13.57
CA LEU A 41 13.90 11.44 12.33
C LEU A 41 14.49 10.73 11.10
N PHE A 42 15.74 10.29 11.18
CA PHE A 42 16.39 9.52 10.11
C PHE A 42 15.61 8.24 9.78
N TYR A 43 15.24 7.48 10.81
CA TYR A 43 14.51 6.24 10.62
C TYR A 43 13.11 6.51 10.04
N SER A 44 12.43 7.53 10.54
CA SER A 44 11.11 7.95 10.05
C SER A 44 11.14 8.35 8.57
N MET A 45 12.18 9.07 8.13
CA MET A 45 12.26 9.54 6.74
C MET A 45 12.68 8.44 5.75
N ILE A 46 13.55 7.51 6.16
CA ILE A 46 14.14 6.52 5.24
C ILE A 46 13.47 5.15 5.33
N PHE A 47 13.20 4.68 6.55
CA PHE A 47 12.81 3.28 6.79
C PHE A 47 11.34 3.08 7.16
N ASN A 48 10.59 4.15 7.50
CA ASN A 48 9.21 4.00 7.93
C ASN A 48 8.33 3.35 6.85
N ALA A 49 8.42 3.83 5.61
CA ALA A 49 7.65 3.25 4.51
C ALA A 49 8.02 1.78 4.26
N ALA A 50 9.32 1.45 4.29
CA ALA A 50 9.83 0.10 4.07
C ALA A 50 9.36 -0.89 5.14
N GLY A 51 9.53 -0.54 6.41
CA GLY A 51 9.12 -1.40 7.53
C GLY A 51 7.60 -1.55 7.60
N ALA A 52 6.84 -0.47 7.39
CA ALA A 52 5.40 -0.55 7.28
C ALA A 52 4.97 -1.46 6.12
N ALA A 53 5.62 -1.35 4.96
CA ALA A 53 5.32 -2.18 3.81
C ALA A 53 5.56 -3.67 4.09
N LEU A 54 6.63 -4.03 4.81
CA LEU A 54 6.90 -5.41 5.20
C LEU A 54 5.84 -5.96 6.16
N ILE A 55 5.48 -5.18 7.18
CA ILE A 55 4.51 -5.61 8.21
C ILE A 55 3.11 -5.73 7.62
N LEU A 56 2.71 -4.81 6.74
CA LEU A 56 1.36 -4.76 6.17
C LEU A 56 1.17 -5.68 4.96
N ALA A 57 2.24 -6.13 4.35
CA ALA A 57 2.23 -6.99 3.16
C ALA A 57 1.32 -8.22 3.28
N PRO A 58 1.40 -9.06 4.32
CA PRO A 58 0.56 -10.25 4.42
C PRO A 58 -0.93 -9.90 4.53
N PHE A 59 -1.28 -8.80 5.19
CA PHE A 59 -2.67 -8.34 5.30
C PHE A 59 -3.22 -7.91 3.95
N TYR A 60 -2.43 -7.11 3.19
CA TYR A 60 -2.83 -6.65 1.86
C TYR A 60 -3.00 -7.81 0.88
N VAL A 61 -2.02 -8.71 0.83
CA VAL A 61 -2.07 -9.88 -0.06
C VAL A 61 -3.26 -10.76 0.28
N TYR A 62 -3.47 -11.06 1.56
CA TYR A 62 -4.61 -11.85 1.99
C TYR A 62 -5.94 -11.19 1.64
N MET A 63 -6.10 -9.89 1.89
CA MET A 63 -7.29 -9.11 1.54
C MET A 63 -7.60 -9.21 0.04
N CYS A 64 -6.61 -8.90 -0.81
CA CYS A 64 -6.77 -8.94 -2.27
C CYS A 64 -7.16 -10.33 -2.77
N MET A 65 -6.43 -11.36 -2.34
CA MET A 65 -6.69 -12.74 -2.76
C MET A 65 -8.02 -13.29 -2.21
N LYS A 66 -8.42 -12.87 -1.00
CA LYS A 66 -9.68 -13.31 -0.39
C LYS A 66 -10.89 -12.73 -1.09
N VAL A 67 -10.83 -11.48 -1.50
CA VAL A 67 -11.88 -10.83 -2.31
C VAL A 67 -11.87 -11.39 -3.74
N GLY A 68 -10.70 -11.55 -4.34
CA GLY A 68 -10.52 -12.15 -5.66
C GLY A 68 -11.15 -11.38 -6.81
N LYS A 69 -11.51 -10.11 -6.61
CA LYS A 69 -12.18 -9.22 -7.57
C LYS A 69 -11.39 -7.93 -7.73
N HIS A 70 -11.59 -7.24 -8.86
CA HIS A 70 -10.99 -5.92 -9.08
C HIS A 70 -11.51 -4.91 -8.06
N GLY A 71 -10.65 -4.03 -7.57
CA GLY A 71 -11.00 -2.88 -6.73
C GLY A 71 -10.32 -2.79 -5.36
N PRO A 72 -9.96 -3.89 -4.66
CA PRO A 72 -9.37 -3.80 -3.32
C PRO A 72 -8.10 -2.95 -3.25
N ALA A 73 -7.24 -2.99 -4.27
CA ALA A 73 -6.04 -2.18 -4.35
C ALA A 73 -6.38 -0.68 -4.42
N LEU A 74 -7.35 -0.32 -5.24
CA LEU A 74 -7.84 1.05 -5.37
C LEU A 74 -8.49 1.52 -4.07
N VAL A 75 -9.38 0.72 -3.47
CA VAL A 75 -10.09 1.08 -2.21
C VAL A 75 -9.11 1.31 -1.07
N TYR A 76 -8.06 0.48 -0.95
CA TYR A 76 -7.01 0.68 0.03
C TYR A 76 -6.29 2.03 -0.14
N ASN A 77 -5.95 2.39 -1.37
CA ASN A 77 -5.31 3.67 -1.65
C ASN A 77 -6.27 4.87 -1.51
N ILE A 78 -7.57 4.70 -1.81
CA ILE A 78 -8.60 5.73 -1.53
C ILE A 78 -8.68 5.99 -0.02
N MET A 79 -8.69 4.95 0.81
CA MET A 79 -8.65 5.12 2.26
C MET A 79 -7.44 5.97 2.67
N TRP A 80 -6.24 5.67 2.13
CA TRP A 80 -5.04 6.46 2.41
C TRP A 80 -5.11 7.87 1.84
N ALA A 81 -5.75 8.08 0.68
CA ALA A 81 -5.99 9.41 0.12
C ALA A 81 -6.83 10.27 1.08
N ILE A 82 -7.88 9.70 1.65
CA ILE A 82 -8.75 10.40 2.61
C ILE A 82 -7.96 10.71 3.89
N ILE A 83 -7.26 9.74 4.46
CA ILE A 83 -6.50 9.91 5.70
C ILE A 83 -5.38 10.94 5.51
N ALA A 84 -4.59 10.83 4.45
CA ALA A 84 -3.53 11.78 4.15
C ALA A 84 -4.08 13.18 3.86
N GLY A 85 -5.21 13.27 3.15
CA GLY A 85 -5.91 14.54 2.90
C GLY A 85 -6.37 15.24 4.16
N LEU A 86 -6.80 14.48 5.18
CA LEU A 86 -7.21 15.02 6.48
C LEU A 86 -6.03 15.38 7.39
N MET A 87 -4.94 14.60 7.34
CA MET A 87 -3.80 14.76 8.24
C MET A 87 -2.73 15.71 7.72
N MET A 88 -2.48 15.71 6.41
CA MET A 88 -1.38 16.42 5.77
C MET A 88 -1.87 17.55 4.85
N GLY A 89 -3.10 17.46 4.37
CA GLY A 89 -3.73 18.45 3.50
C GLY A 89 -4.29 17.86 2.22
N PRO A 90 -5.31 18.51 1.63
CA PRO A 90 -6.06 17.97 0.49
C PRO A 90 -5.21 17.76 -0.79
N PHE A 91 -4.04 18.39 -0.87
CA PHE A 91 -3.08 18.21 -1.97
C PHE A 91 -2.48 16.78 -2.03
N MET A 92 -2.58 15.99 -0.96
CA MET A 92 -2.16 14.59 -0.93
C MET A 92 -3.17 13.64 -1.58
N ILE A 93 -4.43 14.04 -1.69
CA ILE A 93 -5.49 13.18 -2.27
C ILE A 93 -5.13 12.70 -3.69
N PRO A 94 -4.79 13.59 -4.65
CA PRO A 94 -4.46 13.14 -6.00
C PRO A 94 -3.22 12.25 -6.06
N TRP A 95 -2.26 12.40 -5.13
CA TRP A 95 -1.08 11.55 -5.05
C TRP A 95 -1.44 10.08 -4.78
N PHE A 96 -2.19 9.84 -3.71
CA PHE A 96 -2.60 8.47 -3.34
C PHE A 96 -3.62 7.89 -4.30
N LEU A 97 -4.52 8.70 -4.87
CA LEU A 97 -5.45 8.24 -5.91
C LEU A 97 -4.71 7.82 -7.18
N GLY A 98 -3.75 8.61 -7.64
CA GLY A 98 -2.92 8.26 -8.79
C GLY A 98 -2.16 6.95 -8.57
N GLY A 99 -1.54 6.80 -7.41
CA GLY A 99 -0.88 5.57 -7.00
C GLY A 99 -1.83 4.37 -6.93
N GLY A 100 -3.04 4.58 -6.42
CA GLY A 100 -4.08 3.56 -6.36
C GLY A 100 -4.55 3.10 -7.74
N ILE A 101 -4.70 4.02 -8.68
CA ILE A 101 -5.04 3.70 -10.07
C ILE A 101 -3.92 2.86 -10.71
N ILE A 102 -2.66 3.24 -10.55
CA ILE A 102 -1.52 2.50 -11.09
C ILE A 102 -1.44 1.09 -10.46
N ALA A 103 -1.64 0.99 -9.13
CA ALA A 103 -1.66 -0.29 -8.42
C ALA A 103 -2.81 -1.19 -8.92
N GLU A 104 -4.00 -0.65 -9.16
CA GLU A 104 -5.14 -1.38 -9.69
C GLU A 104 -4.92 -1.80 -11.15
N LEU A 105 -4.33 -0.92 -12.00
CA LEU A 105 -4.00 -1.23 -13.39
C LEU A 105 -2.99 -2.37 -13.49
N SER A 106 -2.05 -2.50 -12.55
CA SER A 106 -1.13 -3.65 -12.50
C SER A 106 -1.86 -4.99 -12.27
N MET A 107 -3.09 -4.93 -11.77
CA MET A 107 -3.97 -6.07 -11.50
C MET A 107 -4.97 -6.33 -12.65
N CYS A 108 -4.82 -5.68 -13.81
CA CYS A 108 -5.67 -5.93 -14.97
C CYS A 108 -5.46 -7.33 -15.54
N GLY A 109 -6.56 -8.03 -15.85
CA GLY A 109 -6.57 -9.34 -16.49
C GLY A 109 -7.35 -10.40 -15.72
N LYS A 110 -7.69 -11.48 -16.42
CA LYS A 110 -8.42 -12.60 -15.82
C LYS A 110 -7.58 -13.22 -14.71
N ASN A 111 -8.19 -13.45 -13.56
CA ASN A 111 -7.59 -14.07 -12.37
C ASN A 111 -6.39 -13.33 -11.75
N ALA A 112 -6.17 -12.05 -12.08
CA ALA A 112 -5.03 -11.30 -11.53
C ALA A 112 -5.02 -11.26 -10.00
N TYR A 113 -6.18 -11.16 -9.36
CA TYR A 113 -6.35 -11.18 -7.91
C TYR A 113 -6.17 -12.57 -7.27
N HIS A 114 -6.03 -13.62 -8.07
CA HIS A 114 -5.65 -14.96 -7.63
C HIS A 114 -4.17 -15.28 -7.90
N ASP A 115 -3.48 -14.39 -8.60
CA ASP A 115 -2.05 -14.50 -8.86
C ASP A 115 -1.26 -13.68 -7.83
N ILE A 116 -0.60 -14.39 -6.92
CA ILE A 116 0.18 -13.78 -5.85
C ILE A 116 1.27 -12.84 -6.38
N LYS A 117 1.86 -13.14 -7.54
CA LYS A 117 2.90 -12.28 -8.14
C LYS A 117 2.33 -10.92 -8.54
N ARG A 118 1.16 -10.90 -9.16
CA ARG A 118 0.48 -9.66 -9.54
C ARG A 118 0.04 -8.86 -8.32
N VAL A 119 -0.54 -9.53 -7.31
CA VAL A 119 -0.90 -8.88 -6.04
C VAL A 119 0.34 -8.29 -5.36
N SER A 120 1.47 -9.00 -5.41
CA SER A 120 2.74 -8.50 -4.86
C SER A 120 3.27 -7.27 -5.62
N ILE A 121 3.16 -7.25 -6.94
CA ILE A 121 3.54 -6.08 -7.76
C ILE A 121 2.67 -4.87 -7.39
N SER A 122 1.36 -5.06 -7.28
CA SER A 122 0.43 -4.02 -6.83
C SER A 122 0.80 -3.47 -5.45
N TRP A 123 1.22 -4.36 -4.54
CA TRP A 123 1.70 -3.95 -3.22
C TRP A 123 3.00 -3.16 -3.27
N VAL A 124 3.98 -3.58 -4.09
CA VAL A 124 5.23 -2.83 -4.30
C VAL A 124 4.94 -1.43 -4.82
N ILE A 125 4.04 -1.28 -5.80
CA ILE A 125 3.62 0.02 -6.31
C ILE A 125 3.01 0.87 -5.18
N THR A 126 2.08 0.31 -4.41
CA THR A 126 1.46 1.00 -3.27
C THR A 126 2.50 1.42 -2.22
N ALA A 127 3.48 0.56 -1.92
CA ALA A 127 4.55 0.85 -0.98
C ALA A 127 5.49 1.96 -1.48
N LEU A 128 5.81 1.97 -2.78
CA LEU A 128 6.62 3.02 -3.40
C LEU A 128 5.89 4.37 -3.43
N VAL A 129 4.60 4.39 -3.76
CA VAL A 129 3.76 5.59 -3.67
C VAL A 129 3.80 6.16 -2.25
N ARG A 130 3.75 5.28 -1.25
CA ARG A 130 3.85 5.65 0.15
C ARG A 130 5.24 6.15 0.54
N ALA A 131 6.31 5.53 0.06
CA ALA A 131 7.67 6.01 0.30
C ALA A 131 7.90 7.40 -0.32
N ALA A 132 7.33 7.63 -1.48
CA ALA A 132 7.51 8.87 -2.24
C ALA A 132 6.54 10.00 -1.81
N HIS A 133 5.53 9.75 -0.94
CA HIS A 133 4.60 10.82 -0.56
C HIS A 133 5.27 11.98 0.18
N GLY A 134 6.18 11.70 1.13
CA GLY A 134 6.92 12.74 1.82
C GLY A 134 7.87 13.52 0.90
N MET A 135 8.42 12.85 -0.13
CA MET A 135 9.21 13.52 -1.16
C MET A 135 8.34 14.47 -1.99
N SER A 136 7.10 14.05 -2.31
CA SER A 136 6.16 14.86 -3.09
C SER A 136 5.73 16.15 -2.37
N GLU A 137 5.66 16.13 -1.04
CA GLU A 137 5.41 17.32 -0.22
C GLU A 137 6.48 18.39 -0.46
N ILE A 138 7.75 18.00 -0.50
CA ILE A 138 8.87 18.92 -0.70
C ILE A 138 9.03 19.31 -2.17
N TRP A 139 8.82 18.37 -3.11
CA TRP A 139 9.08 18.61 -4.53
C TRP A 139 8.00 19.42 -5.24
N PHE A 140 6.73 19.16 -4.89
CA PHE A 140 5.59 19.69 -5.64
C PHE A 140 4.66 20.56 -4.80
N PHE A 141 4.60 20.37 -3.48
CA PHE A 141 3.58 20.95 -2.63
C PHE A 141 4.13 21.70 -1.42
N ARG A 142 5.39 22.17 -1.50
CA ARG A 142 6.11 22.80 -0.38
C ARG A 142 5.31 23.94 0.26
N ASP A 143 4.74 24.82 -0.53
CA ASP A 143 3.99 25.99 -0.01
C ASP A 143 2.66 25.55 0.64
N ALA A 144 1.98 24.57 0.04
CA ALA A 144 0.78 23.98 0.61
C ALA A 144 1.07 23.24 1.91
N PHE A 145 2.22 22.56 1.99
CA PHE A 145 2.68 21.87 3.18
C PHE A 145 3.02 22.87 4.32
N LEU A 146 3.69 23.95 4.04
CA LEU A 146 3.92 25.04 4.99
C LEU A 146 2.59 25.65 5.51
N ALA A 147 1.60 25.79 4.64
CA ALA A 147 0.28 26.33 5.00
C ALA A 147 -0.49 25.42 5.98
N THR A 148 -0.11 24.17 6.16
CA THR A 148 -0.70 23.27 7.19
C THR A 148 -0.19 23.57 8.62
N GLY A 149 0.72 24.52 8.78
CA GLY A 149 1.26 24.92 10.09
C GLY A 149 2.54 24.16 10.49
N VAL A 150 3.13 23.41 9.57
CA VAL A 150 4.44 22.76 9.77
C VAL A 150 5.53 23.83 9.85
N SER A 151 6.47 23.67 10.79
CA SER A 151 7.54 24.65 10.98
C SER A 151 8.54 24.64 9.79
N GLU A 152 9.07 25.81 9.45
CA GLU A 152 10.12 25.92 8.43
C GLU A 152 11.34 25.06 8.76
N GLN A 153 11.70 24.93 10.04
CA GLN A 153 12.80 24.08 10.47
C GLN A 153 12.55 22.60 10.13
N GLN A 154 11.32 22.12 10.30
CA GLN A 154 10.96 20.74 9.91
C GLN A 154 11.04 20.56 8.40
N VAL A 155 10.54 21.52 7.62
CA VAL A 155 10.62 21.50 6.14
C VAL A 155 12.08 21.53 5.67
N GLN A 156 12.96 22.31 6.31
CA GLN A 156 14.39 22.33 5.99
C GLN A 156 15.06 20.98 6.22
N VAL A 157 14.76 20.33 7.35
CA VAL A 157 15.32 19.00 7.65
C VAL A 157 14.78 17.95 6.67
N GLN A 158 13.50 17.97 6.36
CA GLN A 158 12.92 17.06 5.35
C GLN A 158 13.54 17.29 3.97
N THR A 159 13.79 18.54 3.61
CA THR A 159 14.43 18.89 2.34
C THR A 159 15.81 18.23 2.21
N GLN A 160 16.63 18.20 3.26
CA GLN A 160 17.92 17.53 3.25
C GLN A 160 17.85 16.05 2.87
N TYR A 161 16.83 15.33 3.37
CA TYR A 161 16.66 13.91 3.06
C TYR A 161 15.98 13.67 1.70
N TYR A 162 15.05 14.52 1.30
CA TYR A 162 14.23 14.28 0.12
C TYR A 162 14.75 14.94 -1.17
N THR A 163 15.78 15.77 -1.09
CA THR A 163 16.46 16.34 -2.27
C THR A 163 17.82 15.71 -2.54
N ASP A 164 18.44 15.06 -1.56
CA ASP A 164 19.69 14.34 -1.78
C ASP A 164 19.39 12.99 -2.47
N PRO A 165 19.89 12.77 -3.71
CA PRO A 165 19.65 11.54 -4.47
C PRO A 165 20.04 10.26 -3.71
N LYS A 166 21.03 10.34 -2.82
CA LYS A 166 21.48 9.21 -2.01
C LYS A 166 20.39 8.72 -1.07
N TYR A 167 19.73 9.61 -0.35
CA TYR A 167 18.68 9.25 0.59
C TYR A 167 17.37 8.88 -0.13
N VAL A 168 17.08 9.56 -1.23
CA VAL A 168 15.93 9.22 -2.09
C VAL A 168 16.06 7.80 -2.63
N LEU A 169 17.19 7.47 -3.26
CA LEU A 169 17.44 6.13 -3.79
C LEU A 169 17.48 5.08 -2.68
N LEU A 170 18.08 5.40 -1.53
CA LEU A 170 18.09 4.49 -0.38
C LEU A 170 16.66 4.17 0.08
N SER A 171 15.82 5.18 0.31
CA SER A 171 14.44 5.00 0.76
C SER A 171 13.61 4.16 -0.21
N LEU A 172 13.71 4.44 -1.51
CA LEU A 172 13.00 3.67 -2.53
C LEU A 172 13.53 2.24 -2.65
N ALA A 173 14.85 2.04 -2.61
CA ALA A 173 15.46 0.72 -2.70
C ALA A 173 15.14 -0.16 -1.49
N VAL A 174 15.25 0.36 -0.26
CA VAL A 174 14.91 -0.40 0.96
C VAL A 174 13.42 -0.68 1.06
N THR A 175 12.57 0.07 0.36
CA THR A 175 11.15 -0.21 0.26
C THR A 175 10.86 -1.28 -0.80
N ALA A 176 11.42 -1.17 -1.99
CA ALA A 176 11.13 -2.06 -3.11
C ALA A 176 11.73 -3.47 -2.93
N ILE A 177 13.02 -3.56 -2.54
CA ILE A 177 13.77 -4.83 -2.53
C ILE A 177 13.20 -5.83 -1.52
N PRO A 178 13.06 -5.51 -0.22
CA PRO A 178 12.53 -6.46 0.76
C PRO A 178 11.09 -6.87 0.48
N VAL A 179 10.25 -5.92 0.03
CA VAL A 179 8.85 -6.22 -0.31
C VAL A 179 8.77 -7.17 -1.49
N SER A 180 9.58 -6.97 -2.52
CA SER A 180 9.65 -7.87 -3.67
C SER A 180 10.15 -9.25 -3.27
N TYR A 181 11.20 -9.34 -2.44
CA TYR A 181 11.80 -10.60 -2.02
C TYR A 181 10.84 -11.45 -1.16
N THR A 182 10.21 -10.85 -0.15
CA THR A 182 9.30 -11.58 0.75
C THR A 182 8.09 -12.15 0.00
N HIS A 183 7.59 -11.44 -1.01
CA HIS A 183 6.43 -11.89 -1.77
C HIS A 183 6.74 -12.93 -2.84
N LEU A 184 7.96 -12.95 -3.37
CA LEU A 184 8.38 -13.97 -4.33
C LEU A 184 8.72 -15.29 -3.64
N THR A 185 9.08 -15.29 -2.36
CA THR A 185 9.48 -16.47 -1.60
C THR A 185 8.36 -17.11 -0.77
N LEU A 186 7.32 -16.37 -0.40
CA LEU A 186 6.18 -16.84 0.39
C LEU A 186 5.24 -17.87 -0.32
N PRO A 187 5.13 -17.94 -1.65
CA PRO A 187 4.11 -18.77 -2.31
C PRO A 187 4.30 -20.28 -2.19
N THR A 188 5.48 -20.76 -1.87
CA THR A 188 5.75 -22.21 -1.89
C THR A 188 5.10 -23.00 -0.75
N ASN A 189 4.70 -22.32 0.35
CA ASN A 189 4.10 -23.01 1.50
C ASN A 189 2.56 -22.94 1.54
N ILE A 190 1.94 -21.90 0.95
CA ILE A 190 0.48 -21.73 0.97
C ILE A 190 -0.20 -22.68 -0.02
N SER A 191 0.41 -22.98 -1.16
CA SER A 191 -0.12 -23.94 -2.12
C SER A 191 -0.12 -25.38 -1.58
N ARG A 192 0.82 -25.72 -0.69
CA ARG A 192 0.85 -27.03 -0.02
C ARG A 192 -0.26 -27.23 1.03
N CYS A 193 -0.75 -26.15 1.64
CA CYS A 193 -1.85 -26.25 2.61
C CYS A 193 -3.22 -26.45 1.93
N ARG A 194 -3.38 -26.05 0.67
CA ARG A 194 -4.65 -26.19 -0.05
C ARG A 194 -4.99 -27.64 -0.42
N SER A 195 -3.98 -28.51 -0.57
CA SER A 195 -4.18 -29.94 -0.87
C SER A 195 -4.58 -30.79 0.33
N ARG A 196 -4.45 -30.28 1.57
CA ARG A 196 -4.78 -31.00 2.81
C ARG A 196 -6.19 -30.77 3.34
N TRP A 197 -6.91 -29.79 2.79
CA TRP A 197 -8.26 -29.42 3.22
C TRP A 197 -9.28 -29.45 2.08
N SER A 198 -9.21 -30.47 1.23
CA SER A 198 -10.31 -30.81 0.32
C SER A 198 -11.10 -31.96 0.95
N PRO A 199 -12.27 -31.71 1.55
CA PRO A 199 -13.09 -32.75 2.15
C PRO A 199 -14.19 -33.20 1.16
N TYR A 200 -13.82 -33.56 -0.07
CA TYR A 200 -14.77 -34.26 -0.95
C TYR A 200 -14.00 -35.19 -1.90
N HIS A 201 -14.07 -36.46 -1.57
CA HIS A 201 -14.10 -37.54 -2.52
C HIS A 201 -15.50 -37.63 -3.14
#